data_48e606e31bc4b17b397197a19afa1b69
#
_entry.id   48e606e31bc4b17b397197a19afa1b69
#
_cell.length_a   1.000
_cell.length_b   1.000
_cell.length_c   1.000
_cell.angle_alpha   90.00
_cell.angle_beta   90.00
_cell.angle_gamma   90.00
#
_symmetry.space_group_name_H-M   'P 1'
#
loop_
_entity.id
_entity.type
_entity.pdbx_description
1 polymer ?
#
loop_
_entity_poly.entity_id
_entity_poly.type
_entity_poly.pdbx_seq_one_letter_code
_entity_poly.pdbx_strand_id
1 'polypeptide(L)'
;MEDQTLQAVPAAEAPAEETAAGCPCRHKHREAPEYDSLIRRLNRIEGQVRGVRGMVEKECYCTDILTQVSAIQSALNAFSRELLSNHIHSCVVQDIQNGHLE
;
A
#
# COMPACT_ATOMS: atom_id res chain seq x y z
N MET A 1 -5.96 -24.23 -5.16
CA MET A 1 -6.36 -23.62 -5.09
C MET A 1 -6.84 -22.82 -5.43
N GLU A 2 -6.85 -22.78 -5.89
CA GLU A 2 -7.39 -22.00 -6.21
C GLU A 2 -7.59 -21.07 -6.34
N ASP A 3 -7.25 -20.84 -6.56
CA ASP A 3 -7.50 -19.87 -6.57
C ASP A 3 -8.10 -19.30 -6.60
N GLN A 4 -8.06 -19.47 -6.69
CA GLN A 4 -8.70 -18.81 -6.71
C GLN A 4 -8.98 -17.91 -6.20
N THR A 5 -8.63 -17.87 -5.75
CA THR A 5 -8.85 -17.00 -5.07
C THR A 5 -8.40 -15.91 -5.27
N LEU A 6 -7.65 -15.85 -5.74
CA LEU A 6 -7.24 -14.84 -5.95
C LEU A 6 -7.89 -14.22 -6.76
N GLN A 7 -8.40 -14.66 -7.30
CA GLN A 7 -8.97 -14.05 -8.09
C GLN A 7 -9.66 -13.14 -7.72
N ALA A 8 -9.81 -13.33 -7.06
CA ALA A 8 -10.56 -12.42 -6.74
C ALA A 8 -10.03 -11.26 -6.64
N VAL A 9 -9.12 -11.34 -6.40
CA VAL A 9 -8.52 -10.33 -6.28
C VAL A 9 -8.61 -9.46 -7.29
N PRO A 10 -8.64 -9.83 -8.36
CA PRO A 10 -8.59 -8.99 -9.42
C PRO A 10 -9.53 -7.97 -9.35
N ALA A 11 -10.53 -8.25 -8.95
CA ALA A 11 -11.46 -7.28 -8.89
C ALA A 11 -10.97 -6.10 -8.22
N ALA A 12 -10.03 -6.24 -7.47
CA ALA A 12 -9.61 -5.15 -6.69
C ALA A 12 -8.94 -4.10 -7.45
N GLU A 13 -8.46 -4.38 -8.60
CA GLU A 13 -7.76 -3.39 -9.25
C GLU A 13 -8.53 -2.36 -9.86
N ALA A 14 -9.43 -2.67 -10.63
CA ALA A 14 -10.18 -1.69 -11.31
C ALA A 14 -10.90 -0.76 -10.38
N PRO A 15 -11.53 -1.27 -9.40
CA PRO A 15 -12.24 -0.41 -8.50
C PRO A 15 -11.36 0.54 -7.75
N ALA A 16 -10.12 0.27 -7.70
CA ALA A 16 -9.25 1.13 -6.94
C ALA A 16 -9.28 2.54 -7.44
N GLU A 17 -9.28 2.73 -8.74
CA GLU A 17 -9.33 4.07 -9.23
C GLU A 17 -10.65 4.70 -8.99
N GLU A 18 -11.71 3.96 -9.20
CA GLU A 18 -13.00 4.51 -8.96
C GLU A 18 -13.17 4.83 -7.51
N THR A 19 -12.64 3.99 -6.66
CA THR A 19 -12.74 4.23 -5.25
C THR A 19 -12.03 5.51 -4.88
N ALA A 20 -10.88 5.75 -5.46
CA ALA A 20 -10.16 6.96 -5.16
C ALA A 20 -10.96 8.18 -5.60
N ALA A 21 -11.58 8.11 -6.75
CA ALA A 21 -12.34 9.23 -7.24
C ALA A 21 -13.59 9.45 -6.42
N GLY A 22 -14.23 8.38 -5.97
CA GLY A 22 -15.47 8.52 -5.24
C GLY A 22 -15.33 8.34 -3.75
N CYS A 23 -14.11 8.37 -3.25
CA CYS A 23 -13.86 8.11 -1.86
C CYS A 23 -14.54 9.12 -0.96
N PRO A 24 -15.34 8.69 0.01
CA PRO A 24 -16.00 9.61 0.90
C PRO A 24 -15.11 10.08 2.03
N CYS A 25 -13.90 9.61 2.10
CA CYS A 25 -13.04 9.95 3.22
C CYS A 25 -12.44 11.33 3.04
N ARG A 26 -11.87 11.82 4.10
CA ARG A 26 -11.25 13.13 4.06
C ARG A 26 -10.02 13.08 3.17
N HIS A 27 -9.74 14.19 2.55
CA HIS A 27 -8.57 14.29 1.69
C HIS A 27 -7.49 15.06 2.43
N LYS A 28 -6.27 14.76 2.09
CA LYS A 28 -5.14 15.43 2.69
C LYS A 28 -4.15 15.81 1.62
N HIS A 29 -3.74 17.07 1.64
CA HIS A 29 -2.68 17.52 0.76
C HIS A 29 -1.35 17.16 1.39
N ARG A 30 -0.46 16.59 0.62
CA ARG A 30 0.88 16.23 1.08
C ARG A 30 1.91 17.04 0.35
N GLU A 31 2.94 17.43 1.07
CA GLU A 31 4.03 18.14 0.44
C GLU A 31 4.74 17.19 -0.51
N ALA A 32 5.38 17.76 -1.52
CA ALA A 32 5.99 16.95 -2.56
C ALA A 32 6.94 15.88 -2.03
N PRO A 33 7.82 16.17 -1.07
CA PRO A 33 8.72 15.11 -0.60
C PRO A 33 7.99 13.95 0.06
N GLU A 34 6.94 14.21 0.83
CA GLU A 34 6.16 13.16 1.42
C GLU A 34 5.44 12.36 0.36
N TYR A 35 4.83 13.05 -0.57
CA TYR A 35 4.08 12.41 -1.64
C TYR A 35 5.02 11.51 -2.45
N ASP A 36 6.17 12.06 -2.84
CA ASP A 36 7.10 11.31 -3.67
C ASP A 36 7.62 10.08 -2.95
N SER A 37 7.88 10.20 -1.66
CA SER A 37 8.38 9.07 -0.89
C SER A 37 7.36 7.95 -0.83
N LEU A 38 6.11 8.29 -0.58
CA LEU A 38 5.05 7.28 -0.50
C LEU A 38 4.84 6.62 -1.85
N ILE A 39 4.82 7.40 -2.92
CA ILE A 39 4.62 6.84 -4.25
C ILE A 39 5.79 5.95 -4.63
N ARG A 40 7.01 6.36 -4.30
CA ARG A 40 8.18 5.56 -4.63
C ARG A 40 8.14 4.21 -3.92
N ARG A 41 7.70 4.21 -2.66
CA ARG A 41 7.56 2.96 -1.93
C ARG A 41 6.51 2.06 -2.57
N LEU A 42 5.38 2.64 -2.96
CA LEU A 42 4.33 1.86 -3.59
C LEU A 42 4.76 1.31 -4.94
N ASN A 43 5.50 2.09 -5.72
CA ASN A 43 5.98 1.62 -7.00
C ASN A 43 6.91 0.42 -6.82
N ARG A 44 7.73 0.46 -5.78
CA ARG A 44 8.61 -0.67 -5.51
C ARG A 44 7.82 -1.90 -5.11
N ILE A 45 6.82 -1.71 -4.26
CA ILE A 45 5.98 -2.82 -3.82
C ILE A 45 5.21 -3.41 -4.99
N GLU A 46 4.72 -2.56 -5.85
CA GLU A 46 4.02 -3.01 -7.03
C GLU A 46 4.92 -3.89 -7.90
N GLY A 47 6.17 -3.46 -8.05
CA GLY A 47 7.12 -4.27 -8.81
C GLY A 47 7.41 -5.59 -8.14
N GLN A 48 7.49 -5.60 -6.81
CA GLN A 48 7.72 -6.83 -6.09
C GLN A 48 6.56 -7.80 -6.23
N VAL A 49 5.34 -7.28 -6.20
CA VAL A 49 4.18 -8.15 -6.40
C VAL A 49 4.18 -8.73 -7.79
N ARG A 50 4.53 -7.91 -8.78
CA ARG A 50 4.63 -8.39 -10.15
C ARG A 50 5.69 -9.47 -10.26
N GLY A 51 6.79 -9.33 -9.52
CA GLY A 51 7.82 -10.34 -9.49
C GLY A 51 7.33 -11.66 -8.92
N VAL A 52 6.52 -11.60 -7.86
CA VAL A 52 5.95 -12.81 -7.27
C VAL A 52 5.01 -13.49 -8.27
N ARG A 53 4.24 -12.70 -9.00
CA ARG A 53 3.37 -13.27 -10.01
C ARG A 53 4.20 -14.02 -11.04
N GLY A 54 5.32 -13.45 -11.46
CA GLY A 54 6.19 -14.14 -12.40
C GLY A 54 6.75 -15.43 -11.83
N MET A 55 7.04 -15.44 -10.53
CA MET A 55 7.54 -16.66 -9.91
C MET A 55 6.48 -17.75 -9.92
N VAL A 56 5.24 -17.39 -9.69
CA VAL A 56 4.16 -18.35 -9.74
C VAL A 56 4.01 -18.88 -11.15
N GLU A 57 4.10 -18.00 -12.13
CA GLU A 57 3.97 -18.40 -13.53
C GLU A 57 5.09 -19.35 -13.94
N LYS A 58 6.27 -19.16 -13.38
CA LYS A 58 7.41 -20.02 -13.69
C LYS A 58 7.46 -21.23 -12.77
N GLU A 59 6.51 -21.35 -11.88
CA GLU A 59 6.42 -22.47 -10.96
C GLU A 59 7.67 -22.60 -10.09
N CYS A 60 8.13 -21.47 -9.58
CA CYS A 60 9.25 -21.47 -8.67
C CYS A 60 8.88 -22.20 -7.39
N TYR A 61 9.89 -22.57 -6.64
CA TYR A 61 9.67 -23.33 -5.43
C TYR A 61 8.93 -22.48 -4.39
N CYS A 62 8.07 -23.13 -3.63
CA CYS A 62 7.19 -22.43 -2.71
C CYS A 62 7.92 -21.60 -1.68
N THR A 63 9.00 -22.11 -1.12
CA THR A 63 9.69 -21.35 -0.09
C THR A 63 10.32 -20.08 -0.65
N ASP A 64 10.75 -20.12 -1.92
CA ASP A 64 11.31 -18.94 -2.53
C ASP A 64 10.23 -17.88 -2.71
N ILE A 65 9.04 -18.30 -3.11
CA ILE A 65 7.93 -17.37 -3.25
C ILE A 65 7.57 -16.79 -1.89
N LEU A 66 7.53 -17.62 -0.87
CA LEU A 66 7.17 -17.15 0.46
C LEU A 66 8.19 -16.15 1.00
N THR A 67 9.46 -16.33 0.65
CA THR A 67 10.48 -15.38 1.04
C THR A 67 10.19 -14.01 0.43
N GLN A 68 9.78 -13.99 -0.83
CA GLN A 68 9.46 -12.74 -1.48
C GLN A 68 8.20 -12.11 -0.88
N VAL A 69 7.22 -12.93 -0.53
CA VAL A 69 6.02 -12.42 0.12
C VAL A 69 6.37 -11.76 1.45
N SER A 70 7.29 -12.37 2.19
CA SER A 70 7.72 -11.82 3.45
C SER A 70 8.36 -10.45 3.25
N ALA A 71 9.14 -10.29 2.20
CA ALA A 71 9.76 -9.01 1.90
C ALA A 71 8.70 -7.97 1.54
N ILE A 72 7.67 -8.36 0.81
CA ILE A 72 6.61 -7.45 0.46
C ILE A 72 5.84 -7.02 1.70
N GLN A 73 5.60 -7.94 2.60
CA GLN A 73 4.92 -7.61 3.84
C GLN A 73 5.73 -6.60 4.66
N SER A 74 7.04 -6.77 4.70
CA SER A 74 7.89 -5.81 5.40
C SER A 74 7.83 -4.45 4.74
N ALA A 75 7.79 -4.42 3.41
CA ALA A 75 7.72 -3.16 2.70
C ALA A 75 6.39 -2.47 2.93
N LEU A 76 5.31 -3.24 3.00
CA LEU A 76 4.00 -2.67 3.29
C LEU A 76 3.97 -2.12 4.72
N ASN A 77 4.59 -2.82 5.65
CA ASN A 77 4.64 -2.32 7.02
C ASN A 77 5.44 -1.03 7.09
N ALA A 78 6.52 -0.93 6.33
CA ALA A 78 7.30 0.30 6.30
C ALA A 78 6.49 1.45 5.71
N PHE A 79 5.72 1.16 4.66
CA PHE A 79 4.84 2.16 4.07
C PHE A 79 3.83 2.64 5.10
N SER A 80 3.23 1.71 5.84
CA SER A 80 2.24 2.05 6.85
C SER A 80 2.85 2.92 7.95
N ARG A 81 4.07 2.59 8.36
CA ARG A 81 4.73 3.37 9.39
C ARG A 81 5.01 4.79 8.93
N GLU A 82 5.44 4.94 7.69
CA GLU A 82 5.71 6.28 7.20
C GLU A 82 4.42 7.07 7.08
N LEU A 83 3.37 6.44 6.58
CA LEU A 83 2.09 7.10 6.44
C LEU A 83 1.55 7.53 7.80
N LEU A 84 1.64 6.64 8.78
CA LEU A 84 1.16 6.96 10.11
C LEU A 84 1.99 8.06 10.75
N SER A 85 3.29 8.02 10.59
CA SER A 85 4.16 9.04 11.14
C SER A 85 3.81 10.40 10.55
N ASN A 86 3.62 10.47 9.25
CA ASN A 86 3.25 11.72 8.60
C ASN A 86 1.89 12.19 9.09
N HIS A 87 0.97 11.27 9.28
CA HIS A 87 -0.36 11.63 9.76
C HIS A 87 -0.28 12.21 11.16
N ILE A 88 0.51 11.60 12.04
CA ILE A 88 0.64 12.10 13.40
C ILE A 88 1.24 13.50 13.39
N HIS A 89 2.28 13.70 12.62
CA HIS A 89 2.93 15.01 12.63
C HIS A 89 2.14 16.08 11.93
N SER A 90 1.42 15.73 10.89
CA SER A 90 0.73 16.75 10.11
C SER A 90 -0.72 16.92 10.47
N CYS A 91 -1.40 15.86 10.78
CA CYS A 91 -2.85 15.92 10.98
C CYS A 91 -3.22 15.89 12.44
N VAL A 92 -2.68 14.94 13.18
CA VAL A 92 -3.09 14.77 14.57
C VAL A 92 -2.59 15.92 15.42
N VAL A 93 -1.33 16.31 15.23
CA VAL A 93 -0.79 17.41 16.01
C VAL A 93 -1.54 18.70 15.70
N GLN A 94 -1.84 18.94 14.43
CA GLN A 94 -2.57 20.13 14.09
C GLN A 94 -3.99 20.11 14.63
N ASP A 95 -4.63 18.95 14.61
CA ASP A 95 -5.97 18.84 15.17
C ASP A 95 -5.96 19.17 16.65
N ILE A 96 -4.95 18.71 17.36
CA ILE A 96 -4.84 19.00 18.77
C ILE A 96 -4.63 20.49 18.99
N GLN A 97 -3.74 21.09 18.21
CA GLN A 97 -3.47 22.52 18.34
C GLN A 97 -4.69 23.35 18.02
N ASN A 98 -5.54 22.88 17.13
CA ASN A 98 -6.74 23.59 16.76
C ASN A 98 -7.96 23.20 17.58
N GLY A 99 -7.79 22.34 18.56
CA GLY A 99 -8.91 21.94 19.39
C GLY A 99 -9.75 20.81 18.85
N HIS A 100 -9.32 20.15 17.80
CA HIS A 100 -10.09 19.06 17.20
C HIS A 100 -9.56 17.73 17.71
N LEU A 101 -9.85 17.43 18.95
CA LEU A 101 -9.27 16.25 19.55
C LEU A 101 -9.94 14.97 19.18
N GLU A 102 -11.02 15.01 18.48
CA GLU A 102 -11.62 13.78 18.11
C GLU A 102 -11.23 13.41 16.76
#